data_0387271cb5c7de0c9b1d8013e5c50531
#
_entry.id   0387271cb5c7de0c9b1d8013e5c50531
#
_cell.length_a   1.000
_cell.length_b   1.000
_cell.length_c   1.000
_cell.angle_alpha   90.00
_cell.angle_beta   90.00
_cell.angle_gamma   90.00
#
_symmetry.space_group_name_H-M   'P 1'
#
loop_
_entity.id
_entity.type
_entity.pdbx_description
1 polymer ?
#
loop_
_entity_poly.entity_id
_entity_poly.type
_entity_poly.pdbx_seq_one_letter_code
_entity_poly.pdbx_strand_id
1 'polypeptide(L)'
;MKQTSKRAIALLVAAGIGLTAAAAWSAETLQDVLKRRNLSQQDLLAAAKTYVPTGKRDEFVTFSSGGQSGQIIVYGVPSMRILKYIGVFTPEPWQGYGYDENSRAVLDQGKIDGKSITWGDTHHPAISETNGEYDGQFLFINDKANPRLA
;
A
#
# COMPACT_ATOMS: atom_id res chain seq x y z
N MET A 1 26.22 -8.57 78.88
CA MET A 1 25.66 -9.92 78.62
C MET A 1 24.56 -9.81 77.59
N LYS A 2 24.68 -10.59 76.51
CA LYS A 2 23.65 -10.86 75.46
C LYS A 2 23.29 -9.76 74.48
N GLN A 3 24.18 -9.64 73.48
CA GLN A 3 23.83 -9.08 72.18
C GLN A 3 24.12 -10.14 71.13
N THR A 4 23.14 -10.97 70.87
CA THR A 4 23.13 -11.91 69.75
C THR A 4 21.66 -12.20 69.41
N SER A 5 21.16 -11.65 68.28
CA SER A 5 20.12 -12.22 67.45
C SER A 5 19.37 -11.21 66.55
N LYS A 6 20.10 -10.31 65.91
CA LYS A 6 19.45 -9.46 64.90
C LYS A 6 20.09 -9.50 63.49
N ARG A 7 20.98 -10.50 63.28
CA ARG A 7 21.67 -10.61 61.96
C ARG A 7 21.28 -11.80 61.07
N ALA A 8 20.27 -12.57 61.48
CA ALA A 8 19.88 -13.79 60.74
C ALA A 8 18.61 -13.68 59.93
N ILE A 9 17.90 -12.54 59.91
CA ILE A 9 16.63 -12.39 59.20
C ILE A 9 16.78 -11.59 57.90
N ALA A 10 17.93 -10.95 57.64
CA ALA A 10 18.15 -10.10 56.47
C ALA A 10 18.69 -10.84 55.22
N LEU A 11 18.90 -12.15 55.25
CA LEU A 11 19.55 -12.92 54.16
C LEU A 11 18.64 -13.89 53.42
N LEU A 12 17.34 -13.93 53.73
CA LEU A 12 16.38 -14.83 53.11
C LEU A 12 15.34 -14.14 52.21
N VAL A 13 15.40 -12.84 51.98
CA VAL A 13 14.49 -12.10 51.07
C VAL A 13 15.13 -11.77 49.71
N ALA A 14 16.44 -11.95 49.55
CA ALA A 14 17.16 -11.60 48.35
C ALA A 14 17.30 -12.75 47.33
N ALA A 15 16.78 -13.94 47.57
CA ALA A 15 16.91 -15.09 46.70
C ALA A 15 15.60 -15.49 45.97
N GLY A 16 14.54 -14.68 46.07
CA GLY A 16 13.21 -14.97 45.52
C GLY A 16 12.80 -14.17 44.28
N ILE A 17 13.65 -13.28 43.77
CA ILE A 17 13.30 -12.44 42.59
C ILE A 17 14.36 -12.66 41.52
N GLY A 18 14.32 -13.80 40.88
CA GLY A 18 15.33 -14.09 39.87
C GLY A 18 15.00 -15.18 38.87
N LEU A 19 13.74 -15.60 38.81
CA LEU A 19 13.27 -16.54 37.76
C LEU A 19 11.95 -16.04 37.17
N THR A 20 11.94 -14.82 36.64
CA THR A 20 11.05 -14.56 35.51
C THR A 20 11.69 -15.26 34.34
N ALA A 21 11.17 -16.45 34.02
CA ALA A 21 11.46 -17.11 32.77
C ALA A 21 11.20 -16.07 31.68
N ALA A 22 12.25 -15.53 31.07
CA ALA A 22 12.16 -14.91 29.78
C ALA A 22 11.57 -15.99 28.88
N ALA A 23 10.26 -15.93 28.61
CA ALA A 23 9.67 -16.68 27.53
C ALA A 23 10.46 -16.26 26.32
N ALA A 24 11.42 -17.08 25.90
CA ALA A 24 12.11 -16.90 24.65
C ALA A 24 11.00 -16.97 23.60
N TRP A 25 10.64 -15.81 23.07
CA TRP A 25 9.83 -15.72 21.88
C TRP A 25 10.70 -16.35 20.80
N SER A 26 10.53 -17.64 20.57
CA SER A 26 11.14 -18.29 19.42
C SER A 26 10.55 -17.58 18.21
N ALA A 27 11.41 -16.96 17.40
CA ALA A 27 10.96 -16.37 16.17
C ALA A 27 10.19 -17.43 15.37
N GLU A 28 9.00 -17.08 14.90
CA GLU A 28 8.18 -17.98 14.07
C GLU A 28 9.01 -18.44 12.87
N THR A 29 9.08 -19.74 12.65
CA THR A 29 9.82 -20.29 11.51
C THR A 29 8.99 -20.24 10.22
N LEU A 30 9.65 -20.35 9.08
CA LEU A 30 8.96 -20.45 7.78
C LEU A 30 7.99 -21.64 7.77
N GLN A 31 8.37 -22.77 8.39
CA GLN A 31 7.51 -23.96 8.45
C GLN A 31 6.25 -23.72 9.28
N ASP A 32 6.36 -22.98 10.37
CA ASP A 32 5.22 -22.60 11.19
C ASP A 32 4.24 -21.72 10.39
N VAL A 33 4.77 -20.76 9.62
CA VAL A 33 3.95 -19.91 8.75
C VAL A 33 3.25 -20.73 7.67
N LEU A 34 3.98 -21.58 6.97
CA LEU A 34 3.42 -22.44 5.91
C LEU A 34 2.30 -23.32 6.45
N LYS A 35 2.54 -23.97 7.59
CA LYS A 35 1.54 -24.83 8.25
C LYS A 35 0.31 -24.03 8.70
N ARG A 36 0.51 -22.92 9.41
CA ARG A 36 -0.58 -22.08 9.92
C ARG A 36 -1.46 -21.52 8.82
N ARG A 37 -0.86 -21.16 7.68
CA ARG A 37 -1.55 -20.59 6.53
C ARG A 37 -1.98 -21.63 5.49
N ASN A 38 -1.71 -22.91 5.75
CA ASN A 38 -1.97 -24.02 4.81
C ASN A 38 -1.39 -23.75 3.41
N LEU A 39 -0.12 -23.30 3.36
CA LEU A 39 0.57 -22.98 2.12
C LEU A 39 1.45 -24.14 1.64
N SER A 40 1.45 -24.35 0.34
CA SER A 40 2.32 -25.29 -0.35
C SER A 40 3.66 -24.67 -0.71
N GLN A 41 4.61 -25.49 -1.17
CA GLN A 41 5.88 -25.01 -1.74
C GLN A 41 5.65 -24.17 -3.03
N GLN A 42 4.60 -24.47 -3.78
CA GLN A 42 4.23 -23.68 -4.98
C GLN A 42 3.76 -22.28 -4.60
N ASP A 43 2.98 -22.15 -3.52
CA ASP A 43 2.55 -20.85 -3.01
C ASP A 43 3.75 -20.02 -2.54
N LEU A 44 4.72 -20.67 -1.88
CA LEU A 44 5.96 -20.00 -1.46
C LEU A 44 6.76 -19.49 -2.67
N LEU A 45 6.88 -20.31 -3.71
CA LEU A 45 7.56 -19.92 -4.94
C LEU A 45 6.85 -18.76 -5.63
N ALA A 46 5.51 -18.78 -5.69
CA ALA A 46 4.72 -17.69 -6.23
C ALA A 46 4.93 -16.39 -5.45
N ALA A 47 4.89 -16.48 -4.11
CA ALA A 47 5.17 -15.33 -3.25
C ALA A 47 6.58 -14.78 -3.46
N ALA A 48 7.59 -15.64 -3.57
CA ALA A 48 8.96 -15.21 -3.81
C ALA A 48 9.16 -14.49 -5.14
N LYS A 49 8.40 -14.86 -6.18
CA LYS A 49 8.44 -14.19 -7.49
C LYS A 49 7.85 -12.78 -7.49
N THR A 50 6.98 -12.48 -6.55
CA THR A 50 6.30 -11.17 -6.44
C THR A 50 6.82 -10.32 -5.28
N TYR A 51 7.66 -10.91 -4.43
CA TYR A 51 8.19 -10.22 -3.26
C TYR A 51 9.31 -9.25 -3.63
N VAL A 52 9.11 -7.99 -3.29
CA VAL A 52 10.14 -6.95 -3.36
C VAL A 52 10.48 -6.51 -1.93
N PRO A 53 11.72 -6.72 -1.47
CA PRO A 53 12.14 -6.36 -0.11
C PRO A 53 11.97 -4.87 0.19
N THR A 54 11.75 -4.53 1.45
CA THR A 54 11.72 -3.14 1.91
C THR A 54 13.00 -2.42 1.51
N GLY A 55 12.87 -1.21 0.97
CA GLY A 55 14.00 -0.41 0.48
C GLY A 55 14.48 -0.77 -0.92
N LYS A 56 13.90 -1.79 -1.55
CA LYS A 56 14.12 -2.11 -2.97
C LYS A 56 12.98 -1.59 -3.82
N ARG A 57 13.29 -1.30 -5.08
CA ARG A 57 12.32 -0.88 -6.09
C ARG A 57 11.84 -2.09 -6.87
N ASP A 58 10.61 -1.99 -7.36
CA ASP A 58 10.11 -2.91 -8.38
C ASP A 58 10.94 -2.79 -9.67
N GLU A 59 10.97 -3.84 -10.46
CA GLU A 59 11.69 -3.88 -11.73
C GLU A 59 11.06 -2.95 -12.76
N PHE A 60 9.73 -2.91 -12.78
CA PHE A 60 8.95 -2.05 -13.66
C PHE A 60 7.94 -1.20 -12.88
N VAL A 61 7.60 -0.07 -13.47
CA VAL A 61 6.49 0.79 -13.03
C VAL A 61 5.43 0.80 -14.12
N THR A 62 4.19 0.55 -13.71
CA THR A 62 3.06 0.50 -14.62
C THR A 62 2.07 1.60 -14.30
N PHE A 63 1.53 2.21 -15.33
CA PHE A 63 0.49 3.23 -15.26
C PHE A 63 -0.83 2.66 -15.77
N SER A 64 -1.87 2.74 -14.95
CA SER A 64 -3.21 2.30 -15.29
C SER A 64 -4.20 3.43 -15.15
N SER A 65 -5.19 3.47 -16.01
CA SER A 65 -6.30 4.40 -15.86
C SER A 65 -7.17 4.03 -14.66
N GLY A 66 -7.63 5.01 -13.91
CA GLY A 66 -8.64 4.85 -12.86
C GLY A 66 -10.07 4.93 -13.38
N GLY A 67 -10.26 5.13 -14.70
CA GLY A 67 -11.59 5.29 -15.29
C GLY A 67 -12.31 6.52 -14.74
N GLN A 68 -13.56 6.35 -14.36
CA GLN A 68 -14.44 7.42 -13.86
C GLN A 68 -13.95 8.09 -12.57
N SER A 69 -12.94 7.55 -11.90
CA SER A 69 -12.30 8.25 -10.79
C SER A 69 -11.43 9.45 -11.21
N GLY A 70 -11.15 9.58 -12.51
CA GLY A 70 -10.35 10.68 -13.04
C GLY A 70 -8.86 10.62 -12.66
N GLN A 71 -8.38 9.45 -12.28
CA GLN A 71 -7.05 9.22 -11.75
C GLN A 71 -6.19 8.36 -12.68
N ILE A 72 -4.88 8.41 -12.45
CA ILE A 72 -3.93 7.39 -12.87
C ILE A 72 -3.46 6.64 -11.64
N ILE A 73 -3.45 5.33 -11.71
CA ILE A 73 -2.92 4.45 -10.68
C ILE A 73 -1.53 4.00 -11.11
N VAL A 74 -0.55 4.25 -10.26
CA VAL A 74 0.84 3.84 -10.47
C VAL A 74 1.14 2.65 -9.58
N TYR A 75 1.58 1.55 -10.14
CA TYR A 75 1.96 0.37 -9.36
C TYR A 75 3.23 -0.28 -9.88
N GLY A 76 3.90 -0.98 -8.98
CA GLY A 76 5.14 -1.67 -9.26
C GLY A 76 4.91 -3.10 -9.72
N VAL A 77 5.78 -3.60 -10.60
CA VAL A 77 5.80 -4.99 -11.05
C VAL A 77 7.21 -5.55 -10.78
N PRO A 78 7.34 -6.66 -10.09
CA PRO A 78 6.37 -7.73 -9.88
C PRO A 78 5.51 -7.63 -8.60
N SER A 79 5.75 -6.67 -7.69
CA SER A 79 5.08 -6.67 -6.39
C SER A 79 3.59 -6.36 -6.44
N MET A 80 3.11 -5.75 -7.50
CA MET A 80 1.74 -5.25 -7.65
C MET A 80 1.32 -4.25 -6.55
N ARG A 81 2.31 -3.61 -5.90
CA ARG A 81 2.05 -2.56 -4.91
C ARG A 81 1.61 -1.28 -5.60
N ILE A 82 0.56 -0.67 -5.09
CA ILE A 82 0.19 0.69 -5.50
C ILE A 82 1.24 1.64 -4.92
N LEU A 83 1.90 2.37 -5.80
CA LEU A 83 2.95 3.34 -5.47
C LEU A 83 2.39 4.74 -5.33
N LYS A 84 1.40 5.10 -6.18
CA LYS A 84 0.83 6.45 -6.19
C LYS A 84 -0.52 6.46 -6.91
N TYR A 85 -1.39 7.36 -6.45
CA TYR A 85 -2.53 7.85 -7.20
C TYR A 85 -2.21 9.25 -7.70
N ILE A 86 -2.46 9.50 -8.99
CA ILE A 86 -2.29 10.81 -9.61
C ILE A 86 -3.67 11.30 -10.05
N GLY A 87 -4.17 12.36 -9.42
CA GLY A 87 -5.39 13.04 -9.87
C GLY A 87 -5.10 13.80 -11.16
N VAL A 88 -5.87 13.51 -12.21
CA VAL A 88 -5.73 14.18 -13.50
C VAL A 88 -6.97 15.01 -13.80
N PHE A 89 -8.13 14.36 -13.80
CA PHE A 89 -9.43 15.00 -14.05
C PHE A 89 -10.31 14.96 -12.80
N THR A 90 -9.71 14.88 -11.64
CA THR A 90 -10.33 14.96 -10.32
C THR A 90 -9.57 15.97 -9.47
N PRO A 91 -10.22 16.75 -8.60
CA PRO A 91 -9.54 17.75 -7.79
C PRO A 91 -8.56 17.14 -6.81
N GLU A 92 -8.85 15.93 -6.32
CA GLU A 92 -8.05 15.25 -5.31
C GLU A 92 -7.81 13.79 -5.66
N PRO A 93 -6.57 13.29 -5.58
CA PRO A 93 -6.23 11.91 -5.99
C PRO A 93 -7.00 10.82 -5.25
N TRP A 94 -7.43 11.07 -4.03
CA TRP A 94 -8.13 10.10 -3.16
C TRP A 94 -9.66 10.19 -3.22
N GLN A 95 -10.25 11.27 -3.75
CA GLN A 95 -11.70 11.45 -3.78
C GLN A 95 -12.40 10.54 -4.78
N GLY A 96 -11.71 10.18 -5.85
CA GLY A 96 -12.32 9.39 -6.91
C GLY A 96 -13.56 10.08 -7.49
N TYR A 97 -14.61 9.30 -7.74
CA TYR A 97 -15.85 9.75 -8.37
C TYR A 97 -16.99 9.84 -7.35
N GLY A 98 -17.15 11.03 -6.71
CA GLY A 98 -18.33 11.33 -5.92
C GLY A 98 -18.57 10.41 -4.71
N TYR A 99 -17.53 10.09 -3.95
CA TYR A 99 -17.63 9.21 -2.79
C TYR A 99 -18.29 9.86 -1.58
N ASP A 100 -18.22 11.18 -1.45
CA ASP A 100 -18.84 11.93 -0.37
C ASP A 100 -19.91 12.91 -0.90
N GLU A 101 -20.69 13.46 0.03
CA GLU A 101 -21.78 14.39 -0.30
C GLU A 101 -21.29 15.67 -0.96
N ASN A 102 -20.12 16.19 -0.55
CA ASN A 102 -19.58 17.43 -1.08
C ASN A 102 -19.15 17.27 -2.54
N SER A 103 -18.40 16.19 -2.84
CA SER A 103 -17.98 15.91 -4.21
C SER A 103 -19.16 15.59 -5.13
N ARG A 104 -20.20 14.89 -4.62
CA ARG A 104 -21.45 14.66 -5.36
C ARG A 104 -22.17 15.97 -5.65
N ALA A 105 -22.28 16.85 -4.66
CA ALA A 105 -22.96 18.16 -4.83
C ALA A 105 -22.29 18.98 -5.94
N VAL A 106 -20.96 18.95 -6.07
CA VAL A 106 -20.26 19.63 -7.17
C VAL A 106 -20.58 18.99 -8.52
N LEU A 107 -20.60 17.65 -8.58
CA LEU A 107 -20.93 16.92 -9.81
C LEU A 107 -22.36 17.14 -10.28
N ASP A 108 -23.30 17.28 -9.32
CA ASP A 108 -24.73 17.48 -9.60
C ASP A 108 -25.08 18.91 -10.04
N GLN A 109 -24.15 19.87 -9.93
CA GLN A 109 -24.41 21.28 -10.25
C GLN A 109 -24.49 21.60 -11.73
N GLY A 110 -24.09 20.68 -12.60
CA GLY A 110 -23.98 21.01 -14.01
C GLY A 110 -24.42 19.93 -14.98
N LYS A 111 -24.84 20.40 -16.15
CA LYS A 111 -25.09 19.59 -17.32
C LYS A 111 -24.50 20.24 -18.55
N ILE A 112 -23.90 19.46 -19.43
CA ILE A 112 -23.47 19.88 -20.77
C ILE A 112 -24.25 19.02 -21.78
N ASP A 113 -24.99 19.67 -22.66
CA ASP A 113 -25.85 19.00 -23.66
C ASP A 113 -26.82 17.97 -23.06
N GLY A 114 -27.37 18.30 -21.89
CA GLY A 114 -28.31 17.44 -21.17
C GLY A 114 -27.68 16.27 -20.42
N LYS A 115 -26.37 16.09 -20.48
CA LYS A 115 -25.62 15.06 -19.75
C LYS A 115 -25.04 15.66 -18.48
N SER A 116 -25.08 14.90 -17.39
CA SER A 116 -24.43 15.30 -16.13
C SER A 116 -22.92 15.43 -16.31
N ILE A 117 -22.35 16.50 -15.72
CA ILE A 117 -20.91 16.68 -15.67
C ILE A 117 -20.31 15.61 -14.75
N THR A 118 -19.19 15.05 -15.16
CA THR A 118 -18.35 14.16 -14.37
C THR A 118 -16.98 14.79 -14.17
N TRP A 119 -16.22 14.38 -13.13
CA TRP A 119 -14.83 14.81 -12.99
C TRP A 119 -14.02 14.48 -14.24
N GLY A 120 -14.17 13.27 -14.70
CA GLY A 120 -13.51 12.75 -15.87
C GLY A 120 -13.63 11.24 -15.95
N ASP A 121 -13.15 10.69 -17.04
CA ASP A 121 -13.06 9.26 -17.25
C ASP A 121 -11.74 8.97 -17.94
N THR A 122 -10.68 8.74 -17.15
CA THR A 122 -9.33 8.52 -17.65
C THR A 122 -9.24 7.22 -18.44
N HIS A 123 -8.72 7.32 -19.66
CA HIS A 123 -8.54 6.17 -20.56
C HIS A 123 -7.21 6.23 -21.29
N HIS A 124 -6.74 5.05 -21.68
CA HIS A 124 -5.60 4.87 -22.59
C HIS A 124 -4.35 5.68 -22.19
N PRO A 125 -3.76 5.44 -21.00
CA PRO A 125 -2.48 6.03 -20.67
C PRO A 125 -1.42 5.57 -21.67
N ALA A 126 -0.62 6.52 -22.19
CA ALA A 126 0.45 6.24 -23.13
C ALA A 126 1.73 6.97 -22.67
N ILE A 127 2.83 6.24 -22.57
CA ILE A 127 4.15 6.80 -22.24
C ILE A 127 4.79 7.32 -23.52
N SER A 128 5.50 8.45 -23.43
CA SER A 128 6.26 8.99 -24.54
C SER A 128 7.39 8.06 -24.99
N GLU A 129 7.71 8.14 -26.27
CA GLU A 129 8.72 7.32 -26.92
C GLU A 129 9.72 8.20 -27.65
N THR A 130 10.98 7.80 -27.63
CA THR A 130 12.05 8.36 -28.45
C THR A 130 12.70 7.22 -29.23
N ASN A 131 12.75 7.34 -30.55
CA ASN A 131 13.30 6.31 -31.45
C ASN A 131 12.66 4.91 -31.27
N GLY A 132 11.37 4.87 -30.92
CA GLY A 132 10.64 3.62 -30.71
C GLY A 132 10.83 2.95 -29.35
N GLU A 133 11.51 3.61 -28.42
CA GLU A 133 11.71 3.15 -27.04
C GLU A 133 11.04 4.10 -26.06
N TYR A 134 10.44 3.57 -25.02
CA TYR A 134 9.85 4.36 -23.95
C TYR A 134 10.91 5.21 -23.25
N ASP A 135 10.75 6.52 -23.29
CA ASP A 135 11.70 7.46 -22.68
C ASP A 135 11.29 7.94 -21.27
N GLY A 136 10.07 7.68 -20.86
CA GLY A 136 9.56 8.01 -19.54
C GLY A 136 9.48 9.51 -19.23
N GLN A 137 9.51 10.39 -20.24
CA GLN A 137 9.47 11.84 -20.04
C GLN A 137 8.05 12.33 -19.80
N PHE A 138 7.09 11.79 -20.54
CA PHE A 138 5.70 12.19 -20.47
C PHE A 138 4.79 10.98 -20.39
N LEU A 139 3.65 11.16 -19.70
CA LEU A 139 2.55 10.25 -19.69
C LEU A 139 1.31 10.99 -20.19
N PHE A 140 0.80 10.59 -21.32
CA PHE A 140 -0.41 11.15 -21.90
C PHE A 140 -1.62 10.33 -21.48
N ILE A 141 -2.74 11.00 -21.23
CA ILE A 141 -4.00 10.34 -20.92
C ILE A 141 -5.18 11.16 -21.41
N ASN A 142 -6.14 10.50 -22.02
CA ASN A 142 -7.36 11.15 -22.46
C ASN A 142 -8.49 11.01 -21.43
N ASP A 143 -9.45 11.93 -21.52
CA ASP A 143 -10.72 11.88 -20.82
C ASP A 143 -11.81 11.41 -21.80
N LYS A 144 -12.38 10.22 -21.54
CA LYS A 144 -13.46 9.68 -22.39
C LYS A 144 -14.78 10.42 -22.18
N ALA A 145 -15.00 11.00 -21.00
CA ALA A 145 -16.25 11.69 -20.68
C ALA A 145 -16.30 13.11 -21.26
N ASN A 146 -15.15 13.78 -21.42
CA ASN A 146 -15.04 15.14 -21.91
C ASN A 146 -13.87 15.26 -22.91
N PRO A 147 -13.92 16.15 -23.88
CA PRO A 147 -12.87 16.29 -24.90
C PRO A 147 -11.61 16.96 -24.33
N ARG A 148 -10.89 16.23 -23.48
CA ARG A 148 -9.65 16.69 -22.83
C ARG A 148 -8.54 15.67 -22.98
N LEU A 149 -7.31 16.19 -22.98
CA LEU A 149 -6.08 15.42 -22.92
C LEU A 149 -5.17 16.06 -21.86
N ALA A 150 -4.48 15.26 -21.08
CA ALA A 150 -3.45 15.65 -20.13
C ALA A 150 -2.15 14.88 -20.39
#